data_457cdc5952731f7050b0584988ac8b4b
#
_entry.id   457cdc5952731f7050b0584988ac8b4b
#
_cell.length_a   1.000
_cell.length_b   1.000
_cell.length_c   1.000
_cell.angle_alpha   90.00
_cell.angle_beta   90.00
_cell.angle_gamma   90.00
#
_symmetry.space_group_name_H-M   'P 1'
#
loop_
_entity.id
_entity.type
_entity.pdbx_description
1 polymer ?
#
loop_
_entity_poly.entity_id
_entity_poly.type
_entity_poly.pdbx_seq_one_letter_code
_entity_poly.pdbx_strand_id
1 'polypeptide(L)'
;MILTLKEIAELIGGSIEGDSSKLIHGIGTLDSAESIQISYAVNKKYKDSLINSNAGAFIINKSLKEFCPRDFILIDDVSIAYSILSHKFKITQDIEDFNHGSQLEYPGSKVAANSLIGKNVKIGNSSTIGANCVIENDVTIGHNSSIESNVTVQRGCQIGNNCVISPGAVIGSEGFGNARDANQKWSAIAH
;
A
#
# COMPACT_ATOMS: atom_id res chain seq x y z
N MET A 1 9.47 -4.52 -7.14
CA MET A 1 9.24 -5.53 -8.23
C MET A 1 8.66 -4.80 -9.43
N ILE A 2 9.03 -5.19 -10.66
CA ILE A 2 8.47 -4.63 -11.92
C ILE A 2 7.99 -5.82 -12.73
N LEU A 3 6.78 -5.71 -13.29
CA LEU A 3 6.16 -6.73 -14.13
C LEU A 3 5.67 -6.10 -15.43
N THR A 4 5.71 -6.84 -16.55
CA THR A 4 5.03 -6.45 -17.77
C THR A 4 3.52 -6.68 -17.65
N LEU A 5 2.72 -5.95 -18.43
CA LEU A 5 1.28 -6.17 -18.47
C LEU A 5 0.94 -7.60 -18.88
N LYS A 6 1.79 -8.24 -19.72
CA LYS A 6 1.68 -9.65 -20.10
C LYS A 6 1.84 -10.58 -18.91
N GLU A 7 2.90 -10.41 -18.11
CA GLU A 7 3.13 -11.25 -16.91
C GLU A 7 2.00 -11.12 -15.90
N ILE A 8 1.45 -9.89 -15.75
CA ILE A 8 0.29 -9.67 -14.89
C ILE A 8 -0.94 -10.41 -15.42
N ALA A 9 -1.23 -10.31 -16.71
CA ALA A 9 -2.38 -10.98 -17.31
C ALA A 9 -2.29 -12.52 -17.21
N GLU A 10 -1.10 -13.09 -17.42
CA GLU A 10 -0.84 -14.52 -17.23
C GLU A 10 -1.04 -14.94 -15.78
N LEU A 11 -0.55 -14.13 -14.83
CA LEU A 11 -0.70 -14.38 -13.39
C LEU A 11 -2.16 -14.43 -12.93
N ILE A 12 -3.00 -13.50 -13.43
CA ILE A 12 -4.40 -13.38 -13.00
C ILE A 12 -5.39 -14.09 -13.92
N GLY A 13 -4.94 -14.61 -15.07
CA GLY A 13 -5.78 -15.32 -16.05
C GLY A 13 -6.66 -14.41 -16.88
N GLY A 14 -6.23 -13.18 -17.16
CA GLY A 14 -6.96 -12.19 -17.95
C GLY A 14 -6.48 -12.06 -19.41
N SER A 15 -7.24 -11.37 -20.23
CA SER A 15 -6.86 -11.03 -21.62
C SER A 15 -6.51 -9.55 -21.73
N ILE A 16 -5.44 -9.23 -22.49
CA ILE A 16 -4.93 -7.88 -22.64
C ILE A 16 -5.58 -7.20 -23.85
N GLU A 17 -5.90 -5.92 -23.69
CA GLU A 17 -6.12 -4.98 -24.79
C GLU A 17 -5.19 -3.78 -24.59
N GLY A 18 -4.25 -3.59 -25.54
CA GLY A 18 -3.22 -2.57 -25.53
C GLY A 18 -1.80 -3.12 -25.55
N ASP A 19 -0.85 -2.35 -25.02
CA ASP A 19 0.58 -2.69 -25.01
C ASP A 19 0.91 -3.74 -23.94
N SER A 20 1.10 -4.98 -24.38
CA SER A 20 1.45 -6.09 -23.50
C SER A 20 2.85 -6.00 -22.85
N SER A 21 3.74 -5.18 -23.43
CA SER A 21 5.11 -4.97 -22.94
C SER A 21 5.23 -3.86 -21.90
N LYS A 22 4.16 -3.12 -21.65
CA LYS A 22 4.14 -2.01 -20.68
C LYS A 22 4.59 -2.46 -19.30
N LEU A 23 5.53 -1.72 -18.73
CA LEU A 23 6.09 -2.00 -17.39
C LEU A 23 5.21 -1.40 -16.29
N ILE A 24 4.87 -2.22 -15.32
CA ILE A 24 4.07 -1.88 -14.15
C ILE A 24 4.92 -2.05 -12.89
N HIS A 25 5.02 -0.98 -12.11
CA HIS A 25 5.87 -0.90 -10.91
C HIS A 25 5.09 -1.12 -9.62
N GLY A 26 3.76 -1.15 -9.67
CA GLY A 26 2.92 -1.30 -8.49
C GLY A 26 1.45 -1.18 -8.79
N ILE A 27 0.64 -1.22 -7.73
CA ILE A 27 -0.81 -1.01 -7.77
C ILE A 27 -1.12 0.36 -7.15
N GLY A 28 -2.06 1.08 -7.73
CA GLY A 28 -2.60 2.31 -7.16
C GLY A 28 -4.13 2.32 -7.18
N THR A 29 -4.75 3.16 -6.36
CA THR A 29 -6.20 3.40 -6.46
C THR A 29 -6.51 4.21 -7.71
N LEU A 30 -7.76 4.21 -8.17
CA LEU A 30 -8.16 5.00 -9.34
C LEU A 30 -7.79 6.48 -9.21
N ASP A 31 -7.90 7.03 -8.01
CA ASP A 31 -7.70 8.47 -7.75
C ASP A 31 -6.23 8.85 -7.51
N SER A 32 -5.38 7.90 -7.10
CA SER A 32 -3.99 8.16 -6.71
C SER A 32 -2.94 7.47 -7.59
N ALA A 33 -3.34 6.58 -8.49
CA ALA A 33 -2.40 5.84 -9.31
C ALA A 33 -1.64 6.72 -10.30
N GLU A 34 -0.37 6.40 -10.48
CA GLU A 34 0.53 7.03 -11.44
C GLU A 34 0.63 6.21 -12.74
N SER A 35 1.21 6.81 -13.79
CA SER A 35 1.31 6.22 -15.14
C SER A 35 2.14 4.92 -15.21
N ILE A 36 2.92 4.62 -14.19
CA ILE A 36 3.69 3.38 -14.04
C ILE A 36 2.98 2.32 -13.18
N GLN A 37 1.77 2.60 -12.73
CA GLN A 37 0.99 1.71 -11.88
C GLN A 37 -0.24 1.16 -12.60
N ILE A 38 -0.72 0.00 -12.15
CA ILE A 38 -2.00 -0.57 -12.56
C ILE A 38 -3.05 -0.27 -11.50
N SER A 39 -4.27 0.05 -11.95
CA SER A 39 -5.44 0.21 -11.09
C SER A 39 -6.53 -0.78 -11.48
N TYR A 40 -7.67 -0.77 -10.77
CA TYR A 40 -8.75 -1.70 -11.04
C TYR A 40 -10.13 -1.06 -10.81
N ALA A 41 -11.14 -1.55 -11.52
CA ALA A 41 -12.52 -1.14 -11.32
C ALA A 41 -13.46 -2.34 -11.44
N VAL A 42 -14.28 -2.57 -10.40
CA VAL A 42 -15.11 -3.77 -10.28
C VAL A 42 -16.50 -3.62 -10.90
N ASN A 43 -17.01 -2.39 -11.06
CA ASN A 43 -18.33 -2.13 -11.61
C ASN A 43 -18.48 -0.70 -12.14
N LYS A 44 -19.60 -0.41 -12.81
CA LYS A 44 -19.92 0.88 -13.45
C LYS A 44 -20.00 2.08 -12.50
N LYS A 45 -20.12 1.88 -11.19
CA LYS A 45 -20.10 2.97 -10.20
C LYS A 45 -18.75 3.74 -10.24
N TYR A 46 -17.67 3.06 -10.64
CA TYR A 46 -16.33 3.63 -10.71
C TYR A 46 -15.96 4.18 -12.11
N LYS A 47 -16.95 4.31 -13.01
CA LYS A 47 -16.72 4.76 -14.38
C LYS A 47 -16.01 6.10 -14.46
N ASP A 48 -16.46 7.10 -13.71
CA ASP A 48 -15.92 8.45 -13.77
C ASP A 48 -14.49 8.50 -13.19
N SER A 49 -14.24 7.81 -12.09
CA SER A 49 -12.89 7.66 -11.53
C SER A 49 -11.96 6.89 -12.50
N LEU A 50 -12.46 5.87 -13.20
CA LEU A 50 -11.70 5.13 -14.21
C LEU A 50 -11.26 6.03 -15.38
N ILE A 51 -12.19 6.83 -15.91
CA ILE A 51 -11.91 7.75 -17.04
C ILE A 51 -10.87 8.81 -16.64
N ASN A 52 -10.95 9.33 -15.43
CA ASN A 52 -10.09 10.40 -14.93
C ASN A 52 -8.78 9.92 -14.29
N SER A 53 -8.60 8.61 -14.12
CA SER A 53 -7.42 8.06 -13.47
C SER A 53 -6.14 8.25 -14.30
N ASN A 54 -5.01 8.48 -13.62
CA ASN A 54 -3.69 8.55 -14.23
C ASN A 54 -2.96 7.19 -14.31
N ALA A 55 -3.59 6.10 -13.86
CA ALA A 55 -3.00 4.77 -13.93
C ALA A 55 -2.54 4.41 -15.35
N GLY A 56 -1.40 3.74 -15.46
CA GLY A 56 -0.86 3.31 -16.76
C GLY A 56 -1.65 2.19 -17.42
N ALA A 57 -2.28 1.33 -16.64
CA ALA A 57 -3.14 0.26 -17.11
C ALA A 57 -4.24 -0.05 -16.08
N PHE A 58 -5.24 -0.85 -16.49
CA PHE A 58 -6.37 -1.19 -15.64
C PHE A 58 -6.69 -2.69 -15.66
N ILE A 59 -7.25 -3.18 -14.56
CA ILE A 59 -7.93 -4.49 -14.48
C ILE A 59 -9.42 -4.19 -14.41
N ILE A 60 -10.18 -4.65 -15.39
CA ILE A 60 -11.61 -4.37 -15.52
C ILE A 60 -12.38 -5.59 -15.98
N ASN A 61 -13.69 -5.57 -15.77
CA ASN A 61 -14.59 -6.54 -16.39
C ASN A 61 -15.23 -5.98 -17.68
N LYS A 62 -15.93 -6.84 -18.41
CA LYS A 62 -16.57 -6.52 -19.69
C LYS A 62 -17.50 -5.31 -19.66
N SER A 63 -18.15 -5.04 -18.51
CA SER A 63 -19.09 -3.92 -18.37
C SER A 63 -18.46 -2.54 -18.42
N LEU A 64 -17.13 -2.47 -18.22
CA LEU A 64 -16.33 -1.23 -18.19
C LEU A 64 -15.46 -1.04 -19.45
N LYS A 65 -15.40 -2.03 -20.33
CA LYS A 65 -14.52 -2.03 -21.49
C LYS A 65 -14.63 -0.76 -22.34
N GLU A 66 -15.85 -0.31 -22.68
CA GLU A 66 -16.09 0.87 -23.52
C GLU A 66 -15.67 2.20 -22.88
N PHE A 67 -15.46 2.21 -21.55
CA PHE A 67 -15.09 3.40 -20.79
C PHE A 67 -13.62 3.46 -20.41
N CYS A 68 -12.86 2.40 -20.70
CA CYS A 68 -11.46 2.33 -20.30
C CYS A 68 -10.59 3.20 -21.22
N PRO A 69 -9.85 4.19 -20.69
CA PRO A 69 -9.16 5.18 -21.49
C PRO A 69 -7.77 4.72 -21.99
N ARG A 70 -7.27 3.58 -21.48
CA ARG A 70 -5.90 3.10 -21.72
C ARG A 70 -5.84 1.58 -21.80
N ASP A 71 -4.61 1.03 -21.83
CA ASP A 71 -4.35 -0.40 -21.79
C ASP A 71 -5.02 -1.08 -20.59
N PHE A 72 -5.59 -2.25 -20.82
CA PHE A 72 -6.27 -2.95 -19.73
C PHE A 72 -6.17 -4.48 -19.88
N ILE A 73 -6.39 -5.13 -18.75
CA ILE A 73 -6.60 -6.58 -18.64
C ILE A 73 -8.08 -6.80 -18.38
N LEU A 74 -8.71 -7.55 -19.29
CA LEU A 74 -10.11 -7.95 -19.16
C LEU A 74 -10.20 -9.26 -18.40
N ILE A 75 -11.01 -9.29 -17.35
CA ILE A 75 -11.25 -10.47 -16.53
C ILE A 75 -12.64 -10.39 -15.90
N ASP A 76 -13.30 -11.53 -15.66
CA ASP A 76 -14.63 -11.55 -15.08
C ASP A 76 -14.61 -11.18 -13.60
N ASP A 77 -13.70 -11.76 -12.81
CA ASP A 77 -13.57 -11.50 -11.37
C ASP A 77 -12.38 -10.57 -11.07
N VAL A 78 -12.64 -9.28 -11.16
CA VAL A 78 -11.66 -8.23 -10.88
C VAL A 78 -11.18 -8.27 -9.42
N SER A 79 -12.05 -8.64 -8.48
CA SER A 79 -11.69 -8.65 -7.05
C SER A 79 -10.69 -9.75 -6.73
N ILE A 80 -10.85 -10.93 -7.30
CA ILE A 80 -9.90 -12.04 -7.17
C ILE A 80 -8.59 -11.70 -7.89
N ALA A 81 -8.65 -11.15 -9.10
CA ALA A 81 -7.46 -10.70 -9.82
C ALA A 81 -6.64 -9.70 -9.00
N TYR A 82 -7.31 -8.73 -8.39
CA TYR A 82 -6.66 -7.77 -7.51
C TYR A 82 -6.06 -8.44 -6.26
N SER A 83 -6.77 -9.37 -5.62
CA SER A 83 -6.25 -10.13 -4.49
C SER A 83 -4.94 -10.87 -4.85
N ILE A 84 -4.93 -11.59 -5.97
CA ILE A 84 -3.73 -12.30 -6.45
C ILE A 84 -2.57 -11.32 -6.69
N LEU A 85 -2.85 -10.21 -7.39
CA LEU A 85 -1.83 -9.23 -7.74
C LEU A 85 -1.31 -8.46 -6.53
N SER A 86 -2.16 -8.16 -5.54
CA SER A 86 -1.77 -7.46 -4.31
C SER A 86 -0.68 -8.20 -3.55
N HIS A 87 -0.75 -9.53 -3.47
CA HIS A 87 0.29 -10.35 -2.85
C HIS A 87 1.63 -10.30 -3.60
N LYS A 88 1.62 -10.06 -4.92
CA LYS A 88 2.86 -9.92 -5.70
C LYS A 88 3.56 -8.60 -5.46
N PHE A 89 2.82 -7.52 -5.27
CA PHE A 89 3.39 -6.21 -5.02
C PHE A 89 3.53 -5.89 -3.52
N LYS A 90 3.14 -6.80 -2.64
CA LYS A 90 3.31 -6.62 -1.19
C LYS A 90 4.80 -6.44 -0.86
N ILE A 91 5.13 -5.34 -0.21
CA ILE A 91 6.46 -5.07 0.30
C ILE A 91 6.49 -5.52 1.77
N THR A 92 7.40 -6.44 2.09
CA THR A 92 7.63 -6.90 3.46
C THR A 92 8.70 -6.05 4.14
N GLN A 93 8.55 -5.85 5.45
CA GLN A 93 9.60 -5.26 6.27
C GLN A 93 10.75 -6.26 6.41
N ASP A 94 11.98 -5.82 6.14
CA ASP A 94 13.16 -6.61 6.43
C ASP A 94 13.60 -6.37 7.88
N ILE A 95 13.93 -7.43 8.60
CA ILE A 95 14.37 -7.34 10.00
C ILE A 95 15.69 -6.58 10.12
N GLU A 96 16.53 -6.61 9.10
CA GLU A 96 17.80 -5.88 9.05
C GLU A 96 17.63 -4.36 8.82
N ASP A 97 16.43 -3.92 8.50
CA ASP A 97 16.12 -2.50 8.26
C ASP A 97 16.03 -1.66 9.53
N PHE A 98 15.99 -2.30 10.70
CA PHE A 98 15.82 -1.59 11.95
C PHE A 98 17.13 -1.13 12.60
N ASN A 99 17.08 0.09 13.15
CA ASN A 99 18.10 0.65 14.03
C ASN A 99 17.53 0.92 15.41
N HIS A 100 18.35 0.80 16.45
CA HIS A 100 17.97 1.20 17.79
C HIS A 100 17.82 2.72 17.90
N GLY A 101 16.87 3.19 18.68
CA GLY A 101 16.65 4.63 18.89
C GLY A 101 17.86 5.38 19.42
N SER A 102 18.73 4.70 20.16
CA SER A 102 20.01 5.26 20.65
C SER A 102 21.07 5.52 19.56
N GLN A 103 20.90 4.96 18.37
CA GLN A 103 21.82 5.10 17.25
C GLN A 103 21.41 6.21 16.27
N LEU A 104 20.26 6.84 16.51
CA LEU A 104 19.66 7.79 15.59
C LEU A 104 19.46 9.15 16.28
N GLU A 105 19.74 10.20 15.54
CA GLU A 105 19.48 11.57 15.98
C GLU A 105 18.26 12.13 15.23
N TYR A 106 17.27 12.55 15.99
CA TYR A 106 16.12 13.28 15.48
C TYR A 106 16.10 14.67 16.12
N PRO A 107 16.67 15.69 15.47
CA PRO A 107 16.78 17.04 16.06
C PRO A 107 15.42 17.54 16.56
N GLY A 108 15.37 17.98 17.81
CA GLY A 108 14.16 18.50 18.43
C GLY A 108 13.14 17.45 18.89
N SER A 109 13.43 16.16 18.78
CA SER A 109 12.55 15.05 19.21
C SER A 109 13.25 14.11 20.16
N LYS A 110 12.49 13.29 20.91
CA LYS A 110 13.02 12.31 21.86
C LYS A 110 12.61 10.91 21.43
N VAL A 111 13.58 10.03 21.27
CA VAL A 111 13.36 8.61 20.94
C VAL A 111 13.99 7.75 22.01
N ALA A 112 13.21 6.85 22.61
CA ALA A 112 13.73 5.94 23.62
C ALA A 112 14.75 4.98 23.02
N ALA A 113 15.85 4.74 23.74
CA ALA A 113 17.03 4.01 23.26
C ALA A 113 16.72 2.57 22.80
N ASN A 114 15.73 1.93 23.41
CA ASN A 114 15.32 0.55 23.14
C ASN A 114 14.18 0.42 22.14
N SER A 115 13.82 1.50 21.44
CA SER A 115 12.87 1.43 20.32
C SER A 115 13.58 1.10 19.01
N LEU A 116 12.90 0.40 18.13
CA LEU A 116 13.38 0.01 16.80
C LEU A 116 12.79 0.95 15.75
N ILE A 117 13.68 1.58 14.97
CA ILE A 117 13.31 2.56 13.95
C ILE A 117 13.79 2.09 12.60
N GLY A 118 12.88 1.98 11.65
CA GLY A 118 13.15 1.57 10.27
C GLY A 118 13.83 2.65 9.43
N LYS A 119 14.09 2.32 8.16
CA LYS A 119 14.66 3.25 7.18
C LYS A 119 13.68 4.33 6.78
N ASN A 120 14.20 5.51 6.40
CA ASN A 120 13.43 6.66 5.88
C ASN A 120 12.33 7.16 6.84
N VAL A 121 12.41 6.86 8.13
CA VAL A 121 11.45 7.37 9.12
C VAL A 121 11.71 8.87 9.34
N LYS A 122 10.63 9.65 9.33
CA LYS A 122 10.66 11.09 9.61
C LYS A 122 9.91 11.37 10.90
N ILE A 123 10.54 12.08 11.83
CA ILE A 123 9.94 12.47 13.12
C ILE A 123 9.99 13.99 13.24
N GLY A 124 8.83 14.62 13.35
CA GLY A 124 8.70 16.07 13.49
C GLY A 124 9.14 16.56 14.87
N ASN A 125 9.60 17.82 14.93
CA ASN A 125 10.12 18.44 16.14
C ASN A 125 9.14 18.34 17.32
N SER A 126 9.68 18.28 18.53
CA SER A 126 8.93 18.19 19.80
C SER A 126 8.07 16.91 19.92
N SER A 127 8.31 15.90 19.08
CA SER A 127 7.64 14.63 19.18
C SER A 127 8.43 13.65 20.05
N THR A 128 7.74 12.66 20.62
CA THR A 128 8.34 11.67 21.52
C THR A 128 7.99 10.25 21.07
N ILE A 129 8.97 9.35 21.09
CA ILE A 129 8.79 7.92 20.89
C ILE A 129 9.15 7.20 22.20
N GLY A 130 8.16 6.56 22.79
CA GLY A 130 8.28 5.81 24.04
C GLY A 130 9.12 4.55 23.90
N ALA A 131 9.29 3.86 25.02
CA ALA A 131 10.09 2.64 25.08
C ALA A 131 9.45 1.46 24.34
N ASN A 132 10.28 0.57 23.79
CA ASN A 132 9.86 -0.67 23.10
C ASN A 132 8.92 -0.42 21.92
N CYS A 133 8.98 0.75 21.29
CA CYS A 133 8.23 1.00 20.06
C CYS A 133 8.92 0.36 18.86
N VAL A 134 8.12 -0.05 17.88
CA VAL A 134 8.58 -0.48 16.56
C VAL A 134 7.99 0.45 15.53
N ILE A 135 8.83 1.26 14.91
CA ILE A 135 8.44 2.18 13.83
C ILE A 135 9.05 1.65 12.54
N GLU A 136 8.20 1.12 11.66
CA GLU A 136 8.66 0.49 10.42
C GLU A 136 9.13 1.52 9.37
N ASN A 137 9.63 1.03 8.23
CA ASN A 137 10.17 1.85 7.16
C ASN A 137 9.15 2.86 6.60
N ASP A 138 9.65 3.98 6.12
CA ASP A 138 8.89 5.00 5.39
C ASP A 138 7.76 5.67 6.21
N VAL A 139 7.75 5.50 7.55
CA VAL A 139 6.79 6.14 8.45
C VAL A 139 7.10 7.63 8.60
N THR A 140 6.04 8.44 8.62
CA THR A 140 6.14 9.87 8.91
C THR A 140 5.32 10.21 10.15
N ILE A 141 5.93 10.85 11.14
CA ILE A 141 5.30 11.35 12.37
C ILE A 141 5.46 12.87 12.39
N GLY A 142 4.34 13.57 12.52
CA GLY A 142 4.31 15.03 12.55
C GLY A 142 4.83 15.63 13.85
N HIS A 143 4.77 16.95 13.96
CA HIS A 143 5.28 17.72 15.10
C HIS A 143 4.41 17.55 16.36
N ASN A 144 5.00 17.71 17.55
CA ASN A 144 4.31 17.68 18.84
C ASN A 144 3.48 16.40 19.08
N SER A 145 3.86 15.29 18.49
CA SER A 145 3.14 14.03 18.62
C SER A 145 3.80 13.10 19.63
N SER A 146 3.01 12.38 20.42
CA SER A 146 3.48 11.41 21.41
C SER A 146 3.09 10.01 20.99
N ILE A 147 4.10 9.19 20.74
CA ILE A 147 3.95 7.74 20.53
C ILE A 147 4.34 7.09 21.85
N GLU A 148 3.34 6.55 22.56
CA GLU A 148 3.55 5.97 23.88
C GLU A 148 4.28 4.61 23.78
N SER A 149 4.65 4.03 24.93
CA SER A 149 5.44 2.80 24.95
C SER A 149 4.73 1.59 24.36
N ASN A 150 5.49 0.66 23.80
CA ASN A 150 5.01 -0.59 23.18
C ASN A 150 4.08 -0.38 21.96
N VAL A 151 4.17 0.74 21.28
CA VAL A 151 3.42 1.02 20.05
C VAL A 151 4.16 0.45 18.84
N THR A 152 3.39 -0.15 17.92
CA THR A 152 3.89 -0.53 16.59
C THR A 152 3.24 0.38 15.54
N VAL A 153 4.06 1.02 14.72
CA VAL A 153 3.60 1.78 13.55
C VAL A 153 4.14 1.08 12.31
N GLN A 154 3.24 0.53 11.52
CA GLN A 154 3.62 -0.23 10.33
C GLN A 154 4.03 0.66 9.17
N ARG A 155 4.71 0.06 8.20
CA ARG A 155 5.33 0.68 7.05
C ARG A 155 4.43 1.71 6.36
N GLY A 156 5.02 2.85 5.99
CA GLY A 156 4.37 3.88 5.18
C GLY A 156 3.26 4.67 5.87
N CYS A 157 2.97 4.38 7.15
CA CYS A 157 1.96 5.12 7.91
C CYS A 157 2.33 6.59 8.08
N GLN A 158 1.32 7.44 8.05
CA GLN A 158 1.47 8.87 8.30
C GLN A 158 0.68 9.28 9.54
N ILE A 159 1.36 9.75 10.56
CA ILE A 159 0.78 10.32 11.78
C ILE A 159 0.92 11.84 11.69
N GLY A 160 -0.18 12.55 11.86
CA GLY A 160 -0.20 14.02 11.78
C GLY A 160 0.48 14.70 12.96
N ASN A 161 0.28 16.04 13.07
CA ASN A 161 0.77 16.82 14.19
C ASN A 161 -0.15 16.70 15.39
N ASN A 162 0.40 16.91 16.60
CA ASN A 162 -0.34 16.95 17.87
C ASN A 162 -1.15 15.67 18.17
N CYS A 163 -0.68 14.52 17.66
CA CYS A 163 -1.30 13.23 17.90
C CYS A 163 -0.77 12.58 19.18
N VAL A 164 -1.63 11.83 19.85
CA VAL A 164 -1.24 10.95 20.94
C VAL A 164 -1.65 9.52 20.59
N ILE A 165 -0.68 8.62 20.50
CA ILE A 165 -0.90 7.19 20.26
C ILE A 165 -0.70 6.45 21.58
N SER A 166 -1.77 5.86 22.09
CA SER A 166 -1.79 5.20 23.41
C SER A 166 -0.92 3.95 23.45
N PRO A 167 -0.45 3.57 24.66
CA PRO A 167 0.44 2.41 24.82
C PRO A 167 -0.15 1.12 24.26
N GLY A 168 0.67 0.33 23.57
CA GLY A 168 0.28 -0.96 23.01
C GLY A 168 -0.55 -0.88 21.71
N ALA A 169 -0.80 0.32 21.18
CA ALA A 169 -1.53 0.47 19.93
C ALA A 169 -0.72 -0.07 18.73
N VAL A 170 -1.43 -0.60 17.73
CA VAL A 170 -0.87 -0.98 16.44
C VAL A 170 -1.53 -0.11 15.36
N ILE A 171 -0.72 0.68 14.66
CA ILE A 171 -1.17 1.57 13.59
C ILE A 171 -0.76 0.97 12.23
N GLY A 172 -1.70 0.89 11.30
CA GLY A 172 -1.45 0.40 9.95
C GLY A 172 -1.56 -1.12 9.79
N SER A 173 -2.19 -1.84 10.74
CA SER A 173 -2.49 -3.26 10.59
C SER A 173 -3.22 -3.55 9.28
N GLU A 174 -2.97 -4.71 8.70
CA GLU A 174 -3.69 -5.15 7.49
C GLU A 174 -5.21 -5.03 7.71
N GLY A 175 -5.87 -4.37 6.76
CA GLY A 175 -7.32 -4.24 6.75
C GLY A 175 -7.99 -5.60 6.52
N PHE A 176 -9.26 -5.72 6.93
CA PHE A 176 -10.08 -6.90 6.68
C PHE A 176 -10.60 -6.89 5.23
N GLY A 177 -9.66 -6.88 4.27
CA GLY A 177 -9.94 -6.95 2.85
C GLY A 177 -9.93 -8.39 2.36
N ASN A 178 -11.08 -8.88 1.85
CA ASN A 178 -11.17 -10.21 1.28
C ASN A 178 -11.96 -10.18 -0.04
N ALA A 179 -11.51 -10.95 -1.02
CA ALA A 179 -12.24 -11.28 -2.24
C ALA A 179 -12.78 -12.71 -2.15
N ARG A 180 -13.95 -12.96 -2.75
CA ARG A 180 -14.57 -14.29 -2.76
C ARG A 180 -14.64 -14.80 -4.19
N ASP A 181 -14.09 -15.98 -4.44
CA ASP A 181 -14.08 -16.58 -5.76
C ASP A 181 -15.43 -17.23 -6.14
N ALA A 182 -15.56 -17.69 -7.38
CA ALA A 182 -16.77 -18.35 -7.88
C ALA A 182 -17.11 -19.64 -7.09
N ASN A 183 -16.13 -20.28 -6.46
CA ASN A 183 -16.29 -21.46 -5.61
C ASN A 183 -16.61 -21.09 -4.15
N GLN A 184 -16.91 -19.83 -3.87
CA GLN A 184 -17.22 -19.29 -2.53
C GLN A 184 -16.02 -19.33 -1.56
N LYS A 185 -14.80 -19.50 -2.03
CA LYS A 185 -13.59 -19.46 -1.22
C LYS A 185 -13.09 -18.02 -1.04
N TRP A 186 -12.73 -17.67 0.17
CA TRP A 186 -12.17 -16.36 0.50
C TRP A 186 -10.67 -16.29 0.19
N SER A 187 -10.24 -15.18 -0.39
CA SER A 187 -8.84 -14.84 -0.63
C SER A 187 -8.56 -13.46 -0.02
N ALA A 188 -7.56 -13.38 0.85
CA ALA A 188 -7.16 -12.11 1.46
C ALA A 188 -6.56 -11.18 0.41
N ILE A 189 -6.81 -9.88 0.57
CA ILE A 189 -6.16 -8.81 -0.20
C ILE A 189 -5.00 -8.29 0.65
N ALA A 190 -3.78 -8.30 0.12
CA ALA A 190 -2.63 -7.69 0.78
C ALA A 190 -2.70 -6.16 0.64
N HIS A 191 -2.34 -5.45 1.69
CA HIS A 191 -2.30 -3.99 1.78
C HIS A 191 -0.87 -3.46 1.83
#